data_dd333360263347889c9274db29d6aaf9
#
_entry.id   dd333360263347889c9274db29d6aaf9
#
_cell.length_a   1.000
_cell.length_b   1.000
_cell.length_c   1.000
_cell.angle_alpha   90.00
_cell.angle_beta   90.00
_cell.angle_gamma   90.00
#
_symmetry.space_group_name_H-M   'P 1'
#
loop_
_entity.id
_entity.type
_entity.pdbx_description
1 polymer ?
#
loop_
_entity_poly.entity_id
_entity_poly.type
_entity_poly.pdbx_seq_one_letter_code
_entity_poly.pdbx_strand_id
1 'polypeptide(L)'
;MDTSTRLKLGFAALMILSGIGVASYPVISNMVAQRHASTAIQNYDETVQSMDTEKLDAAKEAARRYNQQLGNALDRDAAGEAEDTGTSYVDLIDVGESLGYITIPKIDVNLPIYEGTSDDVLLKGVGHLEGSSYPLGGESTHSVLTGHRGLAEAVLFTDLDKLQEGDKFYLHIMDEVLAYQVDQVKVVLPEETDDLTIVQGQDYCTLVTCTPYAINTHRMLVRGTRVPYNGEEETGDTPQVVQYQALHTGTVIKRIVDAWPWISVTGSVIIGGEALLLLLLLHRCKKREEDD
;
A
#
# COMPACT_ATOMS: atom_id res chain seq x y z
N MET A 1 -45.73 5.06 -26.68
CA MET A 1 -44.36 4.50 -26.72
C MET A 1 -44.50 3.00 -26.78
N ASP A 2 -44.11 2.42 -27.87
CA ASP A 2 -44.23 1.00 -28.20
C ASP A 2 -43.37 0.13 -27.23
N THR A 3 -43.80 -1.11 -27.04
CA THR A 3 -43.13 -2.09 -26.15
C THR A 3 -41.66 -2.31 -26.55
N SER A 4 -41.36 -2.31 -27.86
CA SER A 4 -40.02 -2.42 -28.41
C SER A 4 -39.13 -1.23 -27.99
N THR A 5 -39.67 -0.01 -28.03
CA THR A 5 -38.94 1.21 -27.62
C THR A 5 -38.65 1.21 -26.11
N ARG A 6 -39.60 0.76 -25.30
CA ARG A 6 -39.43 0.61 -23.82
C ARG A 6 -38.33 -0.41 -23.50
N LEU A 7 -38.29 -1.55 -24.21
CA LEU A 7 -37.29 -2.59 -24.02
C LEU A 7 -35.88 -2.08 -24.40
N LYS A 8 -35.75 -1.36 -25.54
CA LYS A 8 -34.48 -0.78 -25.98
C LYS A 8 -33.96 0.29 -24.99
N LEU A 9 -34.87 1.15 -24.49
CA LEU A 9 -34.50 2.13 -23.45
C LEU A 9 -34.07 1.45 -22.14
N GLY A 10 -34.77 0.39 -21.72
CA GLY A 10 -34.39 -0.38 -20.54
C GLY A 10 -33.03 -1.05 -20.68
N PHE A 11 -32.73 -1.61 -21.86
CA PHE A 11 -31.44 -2.19 -22.15
C PHE A 11 -30.31 -1.14 -22.16
N ALA A 12 -30.52 0.02 -22.78
CA ALA A 12 -29.57 1.12 -22.79
C ALA A 12 -29.30 1.64 -21.37
N ALA A 13 -30.33 1.82 -20.55
CA ALA A 13 -30.19 2.21 -19.16
C ALA A 13 -29.38 1.19 -18.34
N LEU A 14 -29.63 -0.11 -18.55
CA LEU A 14 -28.88 -1.18 -17.90
C LEU A 14 -27.40 -1.14 -18.28
N MET A 15 -27.07 -0.95 -19.57
CA MET A 15 -25.69 -0.83 -20.04
C MET A 15 -24.97 0.36 -19.42
N ILE A 16 -25.64 1.52 -19.35
CA ILE A 16 -25.08 2.73 -18.72
C ILE A 16 -24.82 2.50 -17.23
N LEU A 17 -25.78 1.92 -16.51
CA LEU A 17 -25.62 1.63 -15.09
C LEU A 17 -24.49 0.62 -14.82
N SER A 18 -24.37 -0.41 -15.68
CA SER A 18 -23.26 -1.36 -15.61
C SER A 18 -21.92 -0.69 -15.86
N GLY A 19 -21.84 0.20 -16.85
CA GLY A 19 -20.62 0.98 -17.15
C GLY A 19 -20.20 1.87 -15.98
N ILE A 20 -21.15 2.56 -15.36
CA ILE A 20 -20.91 3.37 -14.15
C ILE A 20 -20.41 2.48 -12.99
N GLY A 21 -21.02 1.32 -12.80
CA GLY A 21 -20.63 0.36 -11.75
C GLY A 21 -19.17 -0.10 -11.92
N VAL A 22 -18.79 -0.49 -13.13
CA VAL A 22 -17.40 -0.90 -13.45
C VAL A 22 -16.43 0.25 -13.27
N ALA A 23 -16.78 1.45 -13.76
CA ALA A 23 -15.91 2.63 -13.65
C ALA A 23 -15.72 3.13 -12.21
N SER A 24 -16.72 2.93 -11.33
CA SER A 24 -16.64 3.32 -9.92
C SER A 24 -15.95 2.28 -9.03
N TYR A 25 -15.79 1.03 -9.50
CA TYR A 25 -15.22 -0.06 -8.72
C TYR A 25 -13.84 0.27 -8.08
N PRO A 26 -12.82 0.77 -8.83
CA PRO A 26 -11.52 1.04 -8.24
C PRO A 26 -11.55 2.14 -7.16
N VAL A 27 -12.44 3.11 -7.32
CA VAL A 27 -12.59 4.21 -6.34
C VAL A 27 -13.22 3.69 -5.05
N ILE A 28 -14.31 2.93 -5.18
CA ILE A 28 -15.04 2.40 -4.03
C ILE A 28 -14.16 1.37 -3.27
N SER A 29 -13.51 0.46 -3.98
CA SER A 29 -12.66 -0.56 -3.36
C SER A 29 -11.45 0.06 -2.64
N ASN A 30 -10.80 1.06 -3.23
CA ASN A 30 -9.73 1.78 -2.56
C ASN A 30 -10.23 2.52 -1.30
N MET A 31 -11.42 3.14 -1.33
CA MET A 31 -12.02 3.75 -0.13
C MET A 31 -12.28 2.71 0.98
N VAL A 32 -12.73 1.52 0.61
CA VAL A 32 -12.93 0.43 1.56
C VAL A 32 -11.60 -0.06 2.12
N ALA A 33 -10.59 -0.26 1.28
CA ALA A 33 -9.25 -0.67 1.70
C ALA A 33 -8.62 0.36 2.67
N GLN A 34 -8.72 1.66 2.38
CA GLN A 34 -8.25 2.71 3.28
C GLN A 34 -8.98 2.72 4.63
N ARG A 35 -10.29 2.46 4.66
CA ARG A 35 -11.03 2.33 5.92
C ARG A 35 -10.57 1.13 6.73
N HIS A 36 -10.34 -0.01 6.09
CA HIS A 36 -9.79 -1.19 6.76
C HIS A 36 -8.40 -0.91 7.33
N ALA A 37 -7.51 -0.29 6.56
CA ALA A 37 -6.19 0.11 7.02
C ALA A 37 -6.27 1.07 8.22
N SER A 38 -7.11 2.12 8.16
CA SER A 38 -7.29 3.05 9.28
C SER A 38 -7.85 2.37 10.53
N THR A 39 -8.77 1.42 10.37
CA THR A 39 -9.32 0.66 11.50
C THR A 39 -8.26 -0.25 12.11
N ALA A 40 -7.45 -0.92 11.29
CA ALA A 40 -6.35 -1.77 11.76
C ALA A 40 -5.31 -0.95 12.54
N ILE A 41 -4.94 0.23 12.05
CA ILE A 41 -4.02 1.15 12.72
C ILE A 41 -4.61 1.61 14.05
N GLN A 42 -5.87 2.02 14.09
CA GLN A 42 -6.53 2.44 15.33
C GLN A 42 -6.57 1.30 16.35
N ASN A 43 -6.92 0.09 15.94
CA ASN A 43 -6.94 -1.09 16.81
C ASN A 43 -5.54 -1.39 17.36
N TYR A 44 -4.51 -1.23 16.53
CA TYR A 44 -3.11 -1.39 16.95
C TYR A 44 -2.73 -0.35 18.01
N ASP A 45 -3.00 0.93 17.76
CA ASP A 45 -2.71 2.01 18.71
C ASP A 45 -3.44 1.80 20.05
N GLU A 46 -4.73 1.41 20.01
CA GLU A 46 -5.50 1.08 21.22
C GLU A 46 -4.91 -0.11 21.96
N THR A 47 -4.45 -1.15 21.26
CA THR A 47 -3.81 -2.32 21.83
C THR A 47 -2.52 -1.94 22.54
N VAL A 48 -1.63 -1.22 21.85
CA VAL A 48 -0.35 -0.77 22.42
C VAL A 48 -0.55 0.16 23.62
N GLN A 49 -1.48 1.13 23.52
CA GLN A 49 -1.78 2.05 24.63
C GLN A 49 -2.39 1.37 25.85
N SER A 50 -3.14 0.27 25.65
CA SER A 50 -3.73 -0.50 26.74
C SER A 50 -2.77 -1.55 27.33
N MET A 51 -1.65 -1.80 26.67
CA MET A 51 -0.67 -2.80 27.09
C MET A 51 0.06 -2.33 28.35
N ASP A 52 0.29 -3.27 29.28
CA ASP A 52 1.10 -3.01 30.45
C ASP A 52 2.56 -2.74 30.02
N THR A 53 3.20 -1.76 30.66
CA THR A 53 4.59 -1.36 30.38
C THR A 53 5.54 -2.56 30.45
N GLU A 54 5.35 -3.46 31.43
CA GLU A 54 6.18 -4.66 31.56
C GLU A 54 6.06 -5.59 30.35
N LYS A 55 4.85 -5.77 29.82
CA LYS A 55 4.61 -6.57 28.61
C LYS A 55 5.20 -5.91 27.37
N LEU A 56 5.05 -4.60 27.25
CA LEU A 56 5.60 -3.84 26.14
C LEU A 56 7.14 -3.89 26.10
N ASP A 57 7.78 -3.72 27.28
CA ASP A 57 9.23 -3.84 27.40
C ASP A 57 9.72 -5.26 27.10
N ALA A 58 8.97 -6.28 27.55
CA ALA A 58 9.28 -7.67 27.23
C ALA A 58 9.18 -7.98 25.73
N ALA A 59 8.17 -7.43 25.05
CA ALA A 59 8.00 -7.57 23.61
C ALA A 59 9.15 -6.89 22.84
N LYS A 60 9.53 -5.68 23.23
CA LYS A 60 10.69 -4.97 22.65
C LYS A 60 11.98 -5.74 22.83
N GLU A 61 12.19 -6.27 24.03
CA GLU A 61 13.39 -7.05 24.33
C GLU A 61 13.42 -8.37 23.52
N ALA A 62 12.27 -9.01 23.33
CA ALA A 62 12.16 -10.18 22.47
C ALA A 62 12.50 -9.84 20.99
N ALA A 63 11.98 -8.72 20.48
CA ALA A 63 12.29 -8.24 19.14
C ALA A 63 13.78 -7.92 18.96
N ARG A 64 14.39 -7.24 19.94
CA ARG A 64 15.84 -6.95 19.92
C ARG A 64 16.68 -8.22 19.96
N ARG A 65 16.30 -9.20 20.80
CA ARG A 65 17.00 -10.50 20.83
C ARG A 65 16.90 -11.25 19.51
N TYR A 66 15.71 -11.25 18.89
CA TYR A 66 15.54 -11.83 17.57
C TYR A 66 16.49 -11.18 16.54
N ASN A 67 16.52 -9.84 16.48
CA ASN A 67 17.39 -9.11 15.57
C ASN A 67 18.89 -9.42 15.82
N GLN A 68 19.32 -9.50 17.09
CA GLN A 68 20.69 -9.85 17.45
C GLN A 68 21.04 -11.29 17.06
N GLN A 69 20.11 -12.24 17.25
CA GLN A 69 20.33 -13.63 16.84
C GLN A 69 20.48 -13.75 15.33
N LEU A 70 19.65 -13.01 14.57
CA LEU A 70 19.70 -12.97 13.11
C LEU A 70 21.04 -12.37 12.62
N GLY A 71 21.49 -11.24 13.18
CA GLY A 71 22.78 -10.65 12.86
C GLY A 71 23.96 -11.58 13.16
N ASN A 72 23.92 -12.24 14.33
CA ASN A 72 24.96 -13.20 14.72
C ASN A 72 24.94 -14.50 13.86
N ALA A 73 23.79 -14.92 13.35
CA ALA A 73 23.70 -16.07 12.46
C ALA A 73 24.39 -15.78 11.14
N LEU A 74 24.21 -14.59 10.58
CA LEU A 74 24.90 -14.17 9.35
C LEU A 74 26.42 -14.11 9.51
N ASP A 75 26.93 -13.66 10.66
CA ASP A 75 28.34 -13.69 10.96
C ASP A 75 28.88 -15.13 11.04
N ARG A 76 28.09 -16.09 11.56
CA ARG A 76 28.42 -17.51 11.61
C ARG A 76 28.35 -18.19 10.24
N ASP A 77 27.36 -17.84 9.42
CA ASP A 77 27.27 -18.31 8.04
C ASP A 77 28.48 -17.88 7.21
N ALA A 78 28.92 -16.64 7.39
CA ALA A 78 30.16 -16.14 6.80
C ALA A 78 31.39 -16.90 7.29
N ALA A 79 31.34 -17.49 8.51
CA ALA A 79 32.37 -18.34 9.09
C ALA A 79 32.19 -19.83 8.74
N GLY A 80 31.09 -20.25 8.07
CA GLY A 80 30.78 -21.63 7.71
C GLY A 80 30.17 -22.47 8.84
N GLU A 81 29.61 -21.84 9.88
CA GLU A 81 29.06 -22.47 11.10
C GLU A 81 27.51 -22.35 11.18
N ALA A 82 26.82 -22.43 10.04
CA ALA A 82 25.36 -22.22 9.98
C ALA A 82 24.56 -23.24 10.80
N GLU A 83 23.83 -22.78 11.80
CA GLU A 83 22.69 -23.48 12.39
C GLU A 83 21.40 -22.74 11.99
N ASP A 84 20.47 -23.45 11.37
CA ASP A 84 19.11 -22.93 11.14
C ASP A 84 18.43 -22.72 12.51
N THR A 85 18.29 -21.48 12.91
CA THR A 85 17.70 -21.12 14.21
C THR A 85 16.19 -21.19 14.23
N GLY A 86 15.51 -21.45 13.09
CA GLY A 86 14.06 -21.77 12.96
C GLY A 86 13.08 -20.98 13.84
N THR A 87 13.52 -19.91 14.48
CA THR A 87 12.74 -19.18 15.47
C THR A 87 11.93 -18.09 14.78
N SER A 88 10.65 -18.33 14.58
CA SER A 88 9.71 -17.27 14.26
C SER A 88 9.56 -16.34 15.47
N TYR A 89 9.58 -15.03 15.24
CA TYR A 89 9.33 -14.05 16.31
C TYR A 89 7.83 -13.95 16.68
N VAL A 90 6.93 -14.54 15.89
CA VAL A 90 5.45 -14.51 16.06
C VAL A 90 5.04 -14.99 17.43
N ASP A 91 5.62 -16.09 17.87
CA ASP A 91 5.32 -16.71 19.18
C ASP A 91 5.92 -15.91 20.37
N LEU A 92 6.78 -14.92 20.07
CA LEU A 92 7.52 -14.15 21.06
C LEU A 92 6.97 -12.74 21.29
N ILE A 93 6.23 -12.19 20.31
CA ILE A 93 5.83 -10.78 20.29
C ILE A 93 4.34 -10.69 19.99
N ASP A 94 3.52 -10.68 21.05
CA ASP A 94 2.07 -10.53 20.96
C ASP A 94 1.69 -9.05 21.10
N VAL A 95 1.65 -8.34 19.97
CA VAL A 95 1.22 -6.93 19.87
C VAL A 95 -0.09 -6.77 19.08
N GLY A 96 -0.80 -7.87 18.82
CA GLY A 96 -2.04 -7.90 18.05
C GLY A 96 -1.86 -8.42 16.62
N GLU A 97 -2.84 -8.14 15.76
CA GLU A 97 -2.84 -8.66 14.37
C GLU A 97 -1.78 -8.00 13.47
N SER A 98 -1.37 -6.77 13.79
CA SER A 98 -0.35 -6.04 13.04
C SER A 98 0.89 -5.78 13.88
N LEU A 99 2.05 -5.74 13.24
CA LEU A 99 3.34 -5.44 13.87
C LEU A 99 3.50 -3.95 14.17
N GLY A 100 2.73 -3.12 13.47
CA GLY A 100 2.79 -1.67 13.48
C GLY A 100 2.17 -1.09 12.21
N TYR A 101 2.57 0.11 11.87
CA TYR A 101 2.18 0.72 10.60
C TYR A 101 3.30 1.61 10.04
N ILE A 102 3.23 1.86 8.73
CA ILE A 102 4.16 2.72 8.00
C ILE A 102 3.45 3.97 7.50
N THR A 103 4.09 5.13 7.66
CA THR A 103 3.69 6.38 7.02
C THR A 103 4.76 6.84 6.03
N ILE A 104 4.33 7.25 4.83
CA ILE A 104 5.19 7.85 3.80
C ILE A 104 4.49 9.12 3.31
N PRO A 105 4.72 10.27 3.96
CA PRO A 105 3.96 11.49 3.72
C PRO A 105 4.01 11.99 2.29
N LYS A 106 5.15 11.86 1.62
CA LYS A 106 5.32 12.31 0.23
C LYS A 106 4.35 11.68 -0.76
N ILE A 107 3.93 10.44 -0.51
CA ILE A 107 3.04 9.68 -1.39
C ILE A 107 1.70 9.31 -0.72
N ASP A 108 1.38 9.96 0.40
CA ASP A 108 0.12 9.78 1.14
C ASP A 108 -0.15 8.31 1.52
N VAL A 109 0.90 7.59 1.95
CA VAL A 109 0.82 6.20 2.43
C VAL A 109 0.69 6.20 3.95
N ASN A 110 -0.33 5.47 4.44
CA ASN A 110 -0.53 5.12 5.85
C ASN A 110 -1.14 3.72 5.90
N LEU A 111 -0.31 2.70 6.15
CA LEU A 111 -0.66 1.30 5.98
C LEU A 111 -0.21 0.46 7.17
N PRO A 112 -1.04 -0.48 7.65
CA PRO A 112 -0.63 -1.45 8.67
C PRO A 112 0.45 -2.39 8.11
N ILE A 113 1.36 -2.80 8.98
CA ILE A 113 2.40 -3.78 8.72
C ILE A 113 1.97 -5.10 9.35
N TYR A 114 1.91 -6.14 8.55
CA TYR A 114 1.58 -7.50 8.97
C TYR A 114 2.79 -8.41 8.84
N GLU A 115 2.76 -9.54 9.51
CA GLU A 115 3.76 -10.56 9.35
C GLU A 115 3.58 -11.36 8.06
N GLY A 116 4.71 -11.71 7.42
CA GLY A 116 4.76 -12.51 6.21
C GLY A 116 4.40 -11.73 4.95
N THR A 117 4.51 -12.41 3.81
CA THR A 117 4.28 -11.84 2.48
C THR A 117 3.31 -12.68 1.66
N SER A 118 2.38 -13.38 2.32
CA SER A 118 1.32 -14.13 1.61
C SER A 118 0.37 -13.16 0.89
N ASP A 119 -0.31 -13.65 -0.13
CA ASP A 119 -1.28 -12.85 -0.89
C ASP A 119 -2.36 -12.23 0.02
N ASP A 120 -2.85 -12.99 1.01
CA ASP A 120 -3.85 -12.50 1.98
C ASP A 120 -3.33 -11.32 2.83
N VAL A 121 -2.04 -11.31 3.16
CA VAL A 121 -1.37 -10.22 3.88
C VAL A 121 -1.22 -9.01 2.97
N LEU A 122 -0.67 -9.22 1.78
CA LEU A 122 -0.35 -8.14 0.85
C LEU A 122 -1.60 -7.46 0.26
N LEU A 123 -2.76 -8.11 0.31
CA LEU A 123 -4.06 -7.48 -0.02
C LEU A 123 -4.57 -6.54 1.07
N LYS A 124 -4.15 -6.74 2.33
CA LYS A 124 -4.60 -5.93 3.49
C LYS A 124 -3.70 -4.74 3.78
N GLY A 125 -2.40 -4.85 3.50
CA GLY A 125 -1.43 -3.83 3.87
C GLY A 125 -0.02 -4.15 3.38
N VAL A 126 0.94 -3.83 4.22
CA VAL A 126 2.37 -4.09 4.00
C VAL A 126 2.76 -5.37 4.74
N GLY A 127 3.47 -6.25 4.07
CA GLY A 127 3.97 -7.50 4.64
C GLY A 127 5.44 -7.35 5.06
N HIS A 128 5.78 -7.82 6.25
CA HIS A 128 7.16 -7.96 6.70
C HIS A 128 7.74 -9.27 6.16
N LEU A 129 8.87 -9.18 5.46
CA LEU A 129 9.53 -10.34 4.86
C LEU A 129 10.14 -11.22 5.96
N GLU A 130 9.70 -12.48 5.99
CA GLU A 130 10.26 -13.48 6.90
C GLU A 130 11.78 -13.62 6.70
N GLY A 131 12.51 -13.77 7.81
CA GLY A 131 13.97 -13.85 7.79
C GLY A 131 14.69 -12.51 7.69
N SER A 132 13.98 -11.39 7.53
CA SER A 132 14.54 -10.06 7.73
C SER A 132 14.41 -9.62 9.20
N SER A 133 15.12 -8.55 9.59
CA SER A 133 15.05 -8.05 10.97
C SER A 133 13.65 -7.56 11.30
N TYR A 134 13.15 -7.85 12.52
CA TYR A 134 11.93 -7.25 13.04
C TYR A 134 12.03 -5.72 12.97
N PRO A 135 10.98 -4.99 12.55
CA PRO A 135 11.06 -3.58 12.19
C PRO A 135 11.16 -2.63 13.40
N LEU A 136 11.94 -2.99 14.41
CA LEU A 136 12.25 -2.17 15.58
C LEU A 136 13.57 -1.40 15.42
N GLY A 137 14.28 -1.60 14.30
CA GLY A 137 15.57 -1.00 14.04
C GLY A 137 16.67 -1.46 14.99
N GLY A 138 17.78 -0.76 14.97
CA GLY A 138 18.97 -1.02 15.76
C GLY A 138 20.21 -1.26 14.90
N GLU A 139 21.36 -1.26 15.56
CA GLU A 139 22.63 -1.51 14.89
C GLU A 139 22.67 -2.93 14.31
N SER A 140 23.15 -3.08 13.09
CA SER A 140 23.21 -4.35 12.36
C SER A 140 21.83 -4.97 12.14
N THR A 141 20.84 -4.15 11.75
CA THR A 141 19.50 -4.61 11.38
C THR A 141 19.14 -4.18 9.96
N HIS A 142 18.33 -5.01 9.29
CA HIS A 142 17.74 -4.68 8.01
C HIS A 142 16.33 -5.27 7.92
N SER A 143 15.31 -4.45 8.09
CA SER A 143 13.92 -4.84 7.92
C SER A 143 13.50 -4.70 6.46
N VAL A 144 12.75 -5.65 5.95
CA VAL A 144 12.22 -5.64 4.58
C VAL A 144 10.70 -5.65 4.61
N LEU A 145 10.12 -4.61 4.04
CA LEU A 145 8.67 -4.40 4.00
C LEU A 145 8.18 -4.44 2.54
N THR A 146 7.25 -5.33 2.25
CA THR A 146 6.76 -5.57 0.89
C THR A 146 5.31 -5.11 0.75
N GLY A 147 5.00 -4.43 -0.34
CA GLY A 147 3.64 -4.01 -0.67
C GLY A 147 3.33 -4.14 -2.15
N HIS A 148 2.09 -4.46 -2.47
CA HIS A 148 1.64 -4.56 -3.86
C HIS A 148 1.67 -3.21 -4.58
N ARG A 149 1.84 -3.29 -5.91
CA ARG A 149 1.73 -2.18 -6.84
C ARG A 149 0.74 -2.50 -7.95
N GLY A 150 -0.13 -1.54 -8.25
CA GLY A 150 -1.05 -1.66 -9.39
C GLY A 150 -2.27 -2.53 -9.17
N LEU A 151 -2.68 -2.73 -7.92
CA LEU A 151 -3.98 -3.35 -7.62
C LEU A 151 -5.12 -2.37 -7.92
N ALA A 152 -6.21 -2.90 -8.49
CA ALA A 152 -7.41 -2.12 -8.72
C ALA A 152 -8.15 -1.80 -7.40
N GLU A 153 -7.95 -2.63 -6.40
CA GLU A 153 -8.64 -2.59 -5.11
C GLU A 153 -8.00 -1.63 -4.11
N ALA A 154 -6.68 -1.42 -4.19
CA ALA A 154 -5.94 -0.62 -3.21
C ALA A 154 -4.68 0.02 -3.80
N VAL A 155 -4.37 1.24 -3.38
CA VAL A 155 -3.19 1.98 -3.86
C VAL A 155 -1.89 1.38 -3.31
N LEU A 156 -1.84 1.00 -2.04
CA LEU A 156 -0.68 0.43 -1.35
C LEU A 156 0.65 1.12 -1.73
N PHE A 157 1.64 0.39 -2.28
CA PHE A 157 2.92 0.92 -2.74
C PHE A 157 2.93 1.32 -4.23
N THR A 158 1.77 1.63 -4.81
CA THR A 158 1.65 2.01 -6.23
C THR A 158 2.54 3.19 -6.60
N ASP A 159 2.65 4.17 -5.73
CA ASP A 159 3.39 5.42 -5.93
C ASP A 159 4.82 5.39 -5.35
N LEU A 160 5.34 4.21 -4.96
CA LEU A 160 6.67 4.08 -4.36
C LEU A 160 7.79 4.60 -5.27
N ASP A 161 7.60 4.56 -6.59
CA ASP A 161 8.52 5.09 -7.59
C ASP A 161 8.66 6.62 -7.61
N LYS A 162 7.85 7.33 -6.84
CA LYS A 162 7.97 8.79 -6.66
C LYS A 162 8.96 9.16 -5.56
N LEU A 163 9.40 8.18 -4.74
CA LEU A 163 10.41 8.42 -3.72
C LEU A 163 11.79 8.57 -4.34
N GLN A 164 12.57 9.44 -3.75
CA GLN A 164 13.94 9.77 -4.15
C GLN A 164 14.85 9.79 -2.91
N GLU A 165 16.14 9.71 -3.13
CA GLU A 165 17.14 9.91 -2.07
C GLU A 165 16.89 11.22 -1.34
N GLY A 166 16.89 11.17 0.00
CA GLY A 166 16.58 12.29 0.87
C GLY A 166 15.13 12.32 1.39
N ASP A 167 14.17 11.66 0.73
CA ASP A 167 12.81 11.54 1.23
C ASP A 167 12.76 10.70 2.51
N LYS A 168 11.71 10.88 3.31
CA LYS A 168 11.58 10.15 4.56
C LYS A 168 10.32 9.29 4.59
N PHE A 169 10.42 8.21 5.34
CA PHE A 169 9.28 7.38 5.77
C PHE A 169 9.46 6.99 7.24
N TYR A 170 8.37 6.62 7.87
CA TYR A 170 8.34 6.38 9.31
C TYR A 170 7.64 5.06 9.60
N LEU A 171 8.22 4.31 10.54
CA LEU A 171 7.61 3.10 11.08
C LEU A 171 7.14 3.39 12.49
N HIS A 172 5.88 3.09 12.77
CA HIS A 172 5.28 3.17 14.10
C HIS A 172 5.20 1.75 14.66
N ILE A 173 6.13 1.42 15.53
CA ILE A 173 6.28 0.07 16.06
C ILE A 173 6.21 0.16 17.59
N MET A 174 5.21 -0.50 18.19
CA MET A 174 4.93 -0.39 19.61
C MET A 174 4.71 1.08 20.00
N ASP A 175 5.48 1.63 20.91
CA ASP A 175 5.45 3.03 21.34
C ASP A 175 6.60 3.87 20.74
N GLU A 176 7.30 3.33 19.73
CA GLU A 176 8.43 4.00 19.07
C GLU A 176 8.08 4.44 17.63
N VAL A 177 8.57 5.61 17.25
CA VAL A 177 8.54 6.07 15.86
C VAL A 177 9.96 6.06 15.30
N LEU A 178 10.14 5.30 14.24
CA LEU A 178 11.42 5.07 13.61
C LEU A 178 11.45 5.83 12.28
N ALA A 179 12.28 6.89 12.21
CA ALA A 179 12.43 7.66 10.97
C ALA A 179 13.56 7.08 10.11
N TYR A 180 13.26 6.85 8.84
CA TYR A 180 14.23 6.42 7.83
C TYR A 180 14.29 7.42 6.69
N GLN A 181 15.50 7.74 6.25
CA GLN A 181 15.72 8.58 5.08
C GLN A 181 16.19 7.72 3.92
N VAL A 182 15.52 7.85 2.78
CA VAL A 182 15.88 7.11 1.56
C VAL A 182 17.31 7.44 1.15
N ASP A 183 18.15 6.43 1.05
CA ASP A 183 19.56 6.50 0.65
C ASP A 183 19.86 5.73 -0.64
N GLN A 184 18.92 4.87 -1.08
CA GLN A 184 19.08 4.09 -2.30
C GLN A 184 17.73 3.77 -2.93
N VAL A 185 17.66 3.90 -4.26
CA VAL A 185 16.54 3.39 -5.07
C VAL A 185 17.12 2.51 -6.18
N LYS A 186 16.71 1.24 -6.22
CA LYS A 186 17.21 0.23 -7.16
C LYS A 186 16.07 -0.55 -7.81
N VAL A 187 16.32 -1.04 -9.03
CA VAL A 187 15.45 -2.02 -9.69
C VAL A 187 16.30 -3.27 -9.96
N VAL A 188 15.82 -4.40 -9.47
CA VAL A 188 16.53 -5.69 -9.49
C VAL A 188 15.61 -6.80 -10.02
N LEU A 189 16.19 -7.93 -10.40
CA LEU A 189 15.40 -9.14 -10.68
C LEU A 189 14.86 -9.75 -9.37
N PRO A 190 13.75 -10.51 -9.40
CA PRO A 190 13.16 -11.08 -8.18
C PRO A 190 14.08 -11.99 -7.38
N GLU A 191 15.04 -12.63 -8.04
CA GLU A 191 16.04 -13.51 -7.44
C GLU A 191 17.27 -12.80 -6.88
N GLU A 192 17.45 -11.50 -7.19
CA GLU A 192 18.57 -10.69 -6.69
C GLU A 192 18.22 -10.12 -5.32
N THR A 193 18.69 -10.78 -4.26
CA THR A 193 18.38 -10.44 -2.86
C THR A 193 19.56 -9.84 -2.09
N ASP A 194 20.72 -9.66 -2.72
CA ASP A 194 21.95 -9.19 -2.07
C ASP A 194 21.76 -7.84 -1.37
N ASP A 195 20.94 -6.95 -1.95
CA ASP A 195 20.64 -5.63 -1.38
C ASP A 195 19.70 -5.68 -0.16
N LEU A 196 19.18 -6.84 0.22
CA LEU A 196 18.29 -7.04 1.37
C LEU A 196 19.02 -7.62 2.59
N THR A 197 20.32 -7.89 2.46
CA THR A 197 21.13 -8.47 3.52
C THR A 197 21.41 -7.45 4.63
N ILE A 198 21.61 -7.95 5.86
CA ILE A 198 22.05 -7.12 6.98
C ILE A 198 23.48 -6.64 6.73
N VAL A 199 23.71 -5.35 6.92
CA VAL A 199 25.05 -4.74 6.85
C VAL A 199 25.50 -4.37 8.26
N GLN A 200 26.64 -4.88 8.70
CA GLN A 200 27.14 -4.66 10.03
C GLN A 200 27.28 -3.17 10.36
N GLY A 201 26.79 -2.75 11.50
CA GLY A 201 26.81 -1.37 11.98
C GLY A 201 25.76 -0.46 11.35
N GLN A 202 24.95 -0.96 10.41
CA GLN A 202 23.87 -0.17 9.78
C GLN A 202 22.49 -0.51 10.38
N ASP A 203 21.60 0.46 10.30
CA ASP A 203 20.17 0.29 10.60
C ASP A 203 19.37 0.67 9.34
N TYR A 204 18.94 -0.36 8.59
CA TYR A 204 18.26 -0.21 7.33
C TYR A 204 16.81 -0.70 7.39
N CYS A 205 15.98 -0.06 6.57
CA CYS A 205 14.67 -0.57 6.20
C CYS A 205 14.48 -0.43 4.68
N THR A 206 14.16 -1.53 4.00
CA THR A 206 13.91 -1.52 2.55
C THR A 206 12.44 -1.77 2.24
N LEU A 207 11.84 -0.86 1.48
CA LEU A 207 10.50 -0.99 0.93
C LEU A 207 10.59 -1.66 -0.43
N VAL A 208 9.82 -2.74 -0.62
CA VAL A 208 9.84 -3.56 -1.84
C VAL A 208 8.51 -3.54 -2.53
N THR A 209 8.51 -3.34 -3.84
CA THR A 209 7.31 -3.48 -4.66
C THR A 209 7.64 -4.03 -6.05
N CYS A 210 6.61 -4.48 -6.78
CA CYS A 210 6.77 -4.96 -8.16
C CYS A 210 6.93 -3.80 -9.14
N THR A 211 7.74 -4.00 -10.20
CA THR A 211 7.94 -3.03 -11.28
C THR A 211 8.27 -3.77 -12.59
N PRO A 212 8.04 -3.20 -13.82
CA PRO A 212 7.20 -2.02 -14.09
C PRO A 212 5.72 -2.24 -13.73
N TYR A 213 4.97 -1.14 -13.60
CA TYR A 213 3.54 -1.17 -13.30
C TYR A 213 2.78 -2.14 -14.20
N ALA A 214 1.97 -3.02 -13.64
CA ALA A 214 1.18 -4.07 -14.31
C ALA A 214 1.99 -5.19 -15.03
N ILE A 215 3.31 -5.06 -15.19
CA ILE A 215 4.19 -6.06 -15.83
C ILE A 215 4.85 -6.95 -14.77
N ASN A 216 5.35 -6.34 -13.68
CA ASN A 216 5.80 -7.02 -12.46
C ASN A 216 7.00 -7.97 -12.62
N THR A 217 7.84 -7.77 -13.65
CA THR A 217 9.00 -8.62 -13.95
C THR A 217 10.19 -8.37 -13.04
N HIS A 218 10.26 -7.23 -12.39
CA HIS A 218 11.34 -6.81 -11.51
C HIS A 218 10.80 -6.41 -10.14
N ARG A 219 11.72 -6.14 -9.22
CA ARG A 219 11.43 -5.54 -7.92
C ARG A 219 12.07 -4.17 -7.83
N MET A 220 11.32 -3.21 -7.32
CA MET A 220 11.85 -1.91 -6.92
C MET A 220 12.16 -1.96 -5.43
N LEU A 221 13.37 -1.61 -5.08
CA LEU A 221 13.89 -1.51 -3.73
C LEU A 221 14.10 -0.04 -3.40
N VAL A 222 13.44 0.45 -2.36
CA VAL A 222 13.63 1.80 -1.81
C VAL A 222 14.17 1.62 -0.40
N ARG A 223 15.50 1.74 -0.23
CA ARG A 223 16.15 1.58 1.05
C ARG A 223 16.23 2.91 1.77
N GLY A 224 15.95 2.88 3.07
CA GLY A 224 16.17 3.98 3.99
C GLY A 224 17.18 3.60 5.06
N THR A 225 18.04 4.55 5.40
CA THR A 225 18.92 4.50 6.57
C THR A 225 18.27 5.23 7.74
N ARG A 226 18.47 4.72 8.96
CA ARG A 226 17.93 5.30 10.18
C ARG A 226 18.42 6.73 10.38
N VAL A 227 17.51 7.63 10.69
CA VAL A 227 17.81 9.02 11.08
C VAL A 227 17.10 9.38 12.39
N PRO A 228 17.60 10.37 13.15
CA PRO A 228 16.92 10.83 14.35
C PRO A 228 15.49 11.31 14.03
N TYR A 229 14.52 10.85 14.83
CA TYR A 229 13.16 11.36 14.79
C TYR A 229 13.05 12.60 15.69
N ASN A 230 12.57 13.71 15.15
CA ASN A 230 12.47 14.99 15.86
C ASN A 230 11.08 15.26 16.46
N GLY A 231 10.19 14.27 16.42
CA GLY A 231 8.81 14.41 16.92
C GLY A 231 7.80 14.90 15.88
N GLU A 232 8.24 15.21 14.66
CA GLU A 232 7.37 15.59 13.55
C GLU A 232 7.68 14.75 12.31
N GLU A 233 6.65 14.31 11.62
CA GLU A 233 6.79 13.71 10.30
C GLU A 233 6.88 14.83 9.27
N GLU A 234 7.95 14.83 8.48
CA GLU A 234 8.09 15.79 7.39
C GLU A 234 7.01 15.50 6.35
N THR A 235 5.97 16.32 6.37
CA THR A 235 4.99 16.33 5.30
C THR A 235 5.70 16.85 4.05
N GLY A 236 5.76 16.03 2.99
CA GLY A 236 6.07 16.55 1.66
C GLY A 236 5.20 17.79 1.41
N ASP A 237 5.43 18.56 0.37
CA ASP A 237 4.77 19.86 0.06
C ASP A 237 3.22 19.93 0.18
N THR A 238 2.62 19.08 0.98
CA THR A 238 1.19 19.01 1.27
C THR A 238 0.89 19.67 2.61
N PRO A 239 -0.07 20.60 2.70
CA PRO A 239 -0.41 21.30 3.96
C PRO A 239 -0.81 20.30 5.05
N GLN A 240 -0.34 20.56 6.27
CA GLN A 240 -0.57 19.77 7.48
C GLN A 240 -1.97 19.17 7.57
N VAL A 241 -2.01 17.84 7.71
CA VAL A 241 -3.25 17.11 7.98
C VAL A 241 -3.57 17.19 9.46
N VAL A 242 -4.29 18.23 9.83
CA VAL A 242 -5.06 18.27 11.08
C VAL A 242 -6.45 17.71 10.77
N GLN A 243 -6.80 16.59 11.37
CA GLN A 243 -8.08 15.87 11.28
C GLN A 243 -8.21 14.80 10.19
N TYR A 244 -7.77 13.61 10.51
CA TYR A 244 -7.87 12.38 9.68
C TYR A 244 -9.28 11.99 9.22
N GLN A 245 -10.36 12.45 9.85
CA GLN A 245 -11.72 12.02 9.51
C GLN A 245 -12.43 12.85 8.42
N ALA A 246 -12.00 14.08 8.15
CA ALA A 246 -12.70 14.96 7.21
C ALA A 246 -11.96 15.21 5.88
N LEU A 247 -10.66 15.01 5.82
CA LEU A 247 -9.81 15.39 4.69
C LEU A 247 -9.60 14.31 3.65
N HIS A 248 -9.63 13.02 4.02
CA HIS A 248 -9.51 11.93 3.05
C HIS A 248 -10.64 11.95 2.01
N THR A 249 -11.86 12.30 2.44
CA THR A 249 -12.98 12.46 1.50
C THR A 249 -12.74 13.62 0.52
N GLY A 250 -12.12 14.70 1.00
CA GLY A 250 -11.79 15.88 0.19
C GLY A 250 -10.69 15.61 -0.85
N THR A 251 -9.66 14.87 -0.49
CA THR A 251 -8.53 14.55 -1.38
C THR A 251 -8.95 13.54 -2.46
N VAL A 252 -9.76 12.53 -2.07
CA VAL A 252 -10.34 11.59 -3.04
C VAL A 252 -11.30 12.30 -3.99
N ILE A 253 -12.17 13.18 -3.47
CA ILE A 253 -13.05 14.01 -4.30
C ILE A 253 -12.22 14.93 -5.20
N LYS A 254 -11.15 15.54 -4.71
CA LYS A 254 -10.26 16.38 -5.51
C LYS A 254 -9.56 15.57 -6.60
N ARG A 255 -9.02 14.38 -6.31
CA ARG A 255 -8.45 13.48 -7.34
C ARG A 255 -9.49 13.04 -8.37
N ILE A 256 -10.72 12.76 -7.94
CA ILE A 256 -11.84 12.47 -8.85
C ILE A 256 -12.17 13.71 -9.66
N VAL A 257 -12.25 14.89 -9.06
CA VAL A 257 -12.55 16.15 -9.74
C VAL A 257 -11.41 16.56 -10.67
N ASP A 258 -10.16 16.39 -10.28
CA ASP A 258 -8.98 16.69 -11.13
C ASP A 258 -8.80 15.67 -12.27
N ALA A 259 -9.17 14.41 -12.07
CA ALA A 259 -9.23 13.38 -13.11
C ALA A 259 -10.52 13.45 -13.95
N TRP A 260 -11.58 14.11 -13.45
CA TRP A 260 -12.89 14.22 -14.09
C TRP A 260 -12.84 14.80 -15.52
N PRO A 261 -12.03 15.83 -15.84
CA PRO A 261 -11.93 16.32 -17.21
C PRO A 261 -11.47 15.24 -18.21
N TRP A 262 -10.57 14.36 -17.79
CA TRP A 262 -10.06 13.28 -18.65
C TRP A 262 -11.02 12.09 -18.71
N ILE A 263 -11.64 11.73 -17.57
CA ILE A 263 -12.69 10.70 -17.49
C ILE A 263 -13.96 11.18 -18.20
N SER A 264 -14.33 12.46 -18.06
CA SER A 264 -15.51 13.00 -18.70
C SER A 264 -15.31 13.21 -20.21
N VAL A 265 -14.12 13.59 -20.68
CA VAL A 265 -13.84 13.75 -22.12
C VAL A 265 -13.78 12.39 -22.80
N THR A 266 -13.05 11.42 -22.25
CA THR A 266 -12.98 10.08 -22.86
C THR A 266 -14.26 9.27 -22.64
N GLY A 267 -14.83 9.29 -21.46
CA GLY A 267 -16.09 8.62 -21.15
C GLY A 267 -17.29 9.25 -21.84
N SER A 268 -17.37 10.59 -21.91
CA SER A 268 -18.46 11.28 -22.61
C SER A 268 -18.36 11.15 -24.13
N VAL A 269 -17.16 11.05 -24.71
CA VAL A 269 -16.97 10.78 -26.13
C VAL A 269 -17.39 9.36 -26.49
N ILE A 270 -17.07 8.37 -25.63
CA ILE A 270 -17.47 6.98 -25.84
C ILE A 270 -18.98 6.81 -25.60
N ILE A 271 -19.50 7.26 -24.45
CA ILE A 271 -20.93 7.14 -24.09
C ILE A 271 -21.80 8.01 -24.98
N GLY A 272 -21.35 9.22 -25.31
CA GLY A 272 -22.04 10.13 -26.23
C GLY A 272 -22.05 9.62 -27.69
N GLY A 273 -20.95 9.01 -28.11
CA GLY A 273 -20.84 8.37 -29.43
C GLY A 273 -21.76 7.17 -29.58
N GLU A 274 -21.81 6.31 -28.59
CA GLU A 274 -22.71 5.14 -28.56
C GLU A 274 -24.18 5.54 -28.42
N ALA A 275 -24.49 6.53 -27.60
CA ALA A 275 -25.86 7.05 -27.47
C ALA A 275 -26.31 7.73 -28.77
N LEU A 276 -25.44 8.48 -29.42
CA LEU A 276 -25.74 9.10 -30.73
C LEU A 276 -25.91 8.06 -31.84
N LEU A 277 -25.05 7.01 -31.83
CA LEU A 277 -25.18 5.89 -32.77
C LEU A 277 -26.50 5.15 -32.56
N LEU A 278 -26.89 4.92 -31.30
CA LEU A 278 -28.15 4.28 -30.94
C LEU A 278 -29.36 5.13 -31.36
N LEU A 279 -29.30 6.45 -31.14
CA LEU A 279 -30.35 7.39 -31.58
C LEU A 279 -30.48 7.42 -33.10
N LEU A 280 -29.34 7.40 -33.82
CA LEU A 280 -29.33 7.34 -35.28
C LEU A 280 -29.91 6.02 -35.82
N LEU A 281 -29.59 4.90 -35.16
CA LEU A 281 -30.16 3.58 -35.50
C LEU A 281 -31.67 3.54 -35.21
N LEU A 282 -32.12 4.10 -34.09
CA LEU A 282 -33.53 4.20 -33.74
C LEU A 282 -34.30 5.09 -34.69
N HIS A 283 -33.69 6.21 -35.14
CA HIS A 283 -34.28 7.11 -36.12
C HIS A 283 -34.41 6.45 -37.50
N ARG A 284 -33.40 5.68 -37.94
CA ARG A 284 -33.45 4.91 -39.18
C ARG A 284 -34.49 3.79 -39.15
N CYS A 285 -34.64 3.08 -38.02
CA CYS A 285 -35.69 2.08 -37.87
C CYS A 285 -37.10 2.70 -37.94
N LYS A 286 -37.29 3.86 -37.29
CA LYS A 286 -38.60 4.56 -37.33
C LYS A 286 -38.94 5.02 -38.72
N LYS A 287 -37.98 5.52 -39.48
CA LYS A 287 -38.22 5.98 -40.88
C LYS A 287 -38.55 4.83 -41.83
N ARG A 288 -38.00 3.60 -41.55
CA ARG A 288 -38.37 2.40 -42.33
C ARG A 288 -39.79 1.89 -42.06
N GLU A 289 -40.28 2.08 -40.81
CA GLU A 289 -41.67 1.71 -40.45
C GLU A 289 -42.70 2.72 -40.98
N GLU A 290 -42.29 3.94 -41.38
CA GLU A 290 -43.17 4.97 -42.00
C GLU A 290 -43.18 4.89 -43.52
N ASP A 291 -42.21 4.18 -44.13
CA ASP A 291 -42.06 4.02 -45.60
C ASP A 291 -42.60 2.66 -46.11
N ASP A 292 -43.01 1.73 -45.22
CA ASP A 292 -43.73 0.47 -45.48
C ASP A 292 -45.24 0.61 -45.12
#